data_36f64e0df92ffad6b2215bfa477a2c44
#
_entry.id   36f64e0df92ffad6b2215bfa477a2c44
#
_cell.length_a   1.000
_cell.length_b   1.000
_cell.length_c   1.000
_cell.angle_alpha   90.00
_cell.angle_beta   90.00
_cell.angle_gamma   90.00
#
_symmetry.space_group_name_H-M   'P 1'
#
loop_
_entity.id
_entity.type
_entity.pdbx_description
1 polymer ?
#
loop_
_entity_poly.entity_id
_entity_poly.type
_entity_poly.pdbx_seq_one_letter_code
_entity_poly.pdbx_strand_id
1 'polypeptide(L)'
;MTFLSPAFLFALLPTVLTVYAIAPKYRRAELLPIISTVFFVCANIHDVLSLVYYLLAALSFVMALKLYKKTKRTVWLHGLRILAAFAAVASAYYKLFFGNFAVEHVGLLIMLMAIVSICSDILRGEGRMPDTPWDGLIYITFFPTSVIGPFVSYGDFIEKLDNIQFSAENFTRGAVRLMIGFVKCLAISSVLNQAYEGIISAEGYMGLMIFLLAAFILGLKVYYFLSGYSDMARGIVLMLGIDLKKDFSNPFLNSTPASYLRRFLRSFSSFARRYVARPIESAFSGGFGGRIVGSLLVGAFYVMLISSSAASASLIFIPASVAAYFVMYRSSKNRRLNIPKALKIPFGMLTFLAISVVWVIIKLQSVGSLEEIMGEVLTQNIFNAPHSVLSVLTSAKYWCLPIFGAAAVSLASRVLDPETVEGDFTRLQIVFKLVASAIIFAAFIMSVIFLLPQFPELTGFDRGFVFM
;
A
#
# COMPACT_ATOMS: atom_id res chain seq x y z
N MET A 1 12.58 0.53 -11.38
CA MET A 1 11.60 -0.39 -12.04
C MET A 1 10.47 -0.68 -11.07
N THR A 2 9.20 -0.49 -11.47
CA THR A 2 8.00 -0.73 -10.66
C THR A 2 7.15 -1.84 -11.28
N PHE A 3 6.11 -2.32 -10.57
CA PHE A 3 5.19 -3.33 -11.15
C PHE A 3 4.45 -2.85 -12.41
N LEU A 4 4.29 -1.55 -12.58
CA LEU A 4 3.67 -0.94 -13.75
C LEU A 4 4.66 -0.76 -14.93
N SER A 5 5.95 -0.99 -14.73
CA SER A 5 6.92 -0.83 -15.83
C SER A 5 6.77 -1.95 -16.87
N PRO A 6 6.85 -1.64 -18.18
CA PRO A 6 6.80 -2.66 -19.24
C PRO A 6 7.88 -3.73 -19.05
N ALA A 7 9.08 -3.35 -18.61
CA ALA A 7 10.18 -4.28 -18.35
C ALA A 7 9.84 -5.30 -17.24
N PHE A 8 9.11 -4.87 -16.20
CA PHE A 8 8.63 -5.80 -15.18
C PHE A 8 7.59 -6.77 -15.77
N LEU A 9 6.57 -6.23 -16.43
CA LEU A 9 5.42 -7.01 -16.90
C LEU A 9 5.78 -8.01 -17.98
N PHE A 10 6.58 -7.60 -18.96
CA PHE A 10 6.85 -8.41 -20.16
C PHE A 10 8.19 -9.16 -20.14
N ALA A 11 9.13 -8.78 -19.29
CA ALA A 11 10.42 -9.47 -19.18
C ALA A 11 10.60 -10.15 -17.85
N LEU A 12 10.62 -9.41 -16.73
CA LEU A 12 10.99 -9.96 -15.44
C LEU A 12 9.93 -10.94 -14.89
N LEU A 13 8.67 -10.56 -14.88
CA LEU A 13 7.60 -11.39 -14.31
C LEU A 13 7.43 -12.72 -15.05
N PRO A 14 7.36 -12.79 -16.40
CA PRO A 14 7.31 -14.06 -17.12
C PRO A 14 8.55 -14.93 -16.87
N THR A 15 9.75 -14.33 -16.85
CA THR A 15 11.00 -15.04 -16.55
C THR A 15 10.98 -15.65 -15.16
N VAL A 16 10.58 -14.86 -14.14
CA VAL A 16 10.45 -15.32 -12.76
C VAL A 16 9.48 -16.49 -12.65
N LEU A 17 8.30 -16.35 -13.24
CA LEU A 17 7.26 -17.39 -13.19
C LEU A 17 7.70 -18.66 -13.92
N THR A 18 8.41 -18.54 -15.03
CA THR A 18 8.94 -19.69 -15.80
C THR A 18 10.02 -20.42 -14.98
N VAL A 19 11.00 -19.69 -14.44
CA VAL A 19 12.06 -20.29 -13.59
C VAL A 19 11.45 -20.98 -12.37
N TYR A 20 10.48 -20.33 -11.72
CA TYR A 20 9.79 -20.88 -10.56
C TYR A 20 8.96 -22.14 -10.89
N ALA A 21 8.30 -22.15 -12.05
CA ALA A 21 7.49 -23.30 -12.50
C ALA A 21 8.35 -24.54 -12.81
N ILE A 22 9.52 -24.35 -13.45
CA ILE A 22 10.47 -25.42 -13.81
C ILE A 22 11.16 -25.98 -12.56
N ALA A 23 11.32 -25.15 -11.52
CA ALA A 23 12.03 -25.54 -10.31
C ALA A 23 11.36 -26.69 -9.55
N PRO A 24 12.13 -27.66 -9.03
CA PRO A 24 11.62 -28.72 -8.16
C PRO A 24 10.91 -28.13 -6.94
N LYS A 25 9.83 -28.78 -6.49
CA LYS A 25 9.00 -28.28 -5.36
C LYS A 25 9.81 -27.92 -4.12
N TYR A 26 10.81 -28.74 -3.76
CA TYR A 26 11.64 -28.53 -2.55
C TYR A 26 12.60 -27.34 -2.65
N ARG A 27 12.91 -26.84 -3.87
CA ARG A 27 13.80 -25.69 -4.08
C ARG A 27 13.05 -24.37 -4.34
N ARG A 28 11.73 -24.41 -4.50
CA ARG A 28 10.95 -23.22 -4.83
C ARG A 28 11.09 -22.10 -3.79
N ALA A 29 11.03 -22.47 -2.51
CA ALA A 29 11.23 -21.49 -1.43
C ALA A 29 12.63 -20.88 -1.46
N GLU A 30 13.67 -21.68 -1.76
CA GLU A 30 15.06 -21.22 -1.83
C GLU A 30 15.34 -20.25 -2.98
N LEU A 31 14.55 -20.30 -4.05
CA LEU A 31 14.67 -19.38 -5.18
C LEU A 31 14.10 -17.97 -4.88
N LEU A 32 13.18 -17.84 -3.95
CA LEU A 32 12.51 -16.56 -3.67
C LEU A 32 13.46 -15.43 -3.28
N PRO A 33 14.48 -15.61 -2.42
CA PRO A 33 15.44 -14.55 -2.12
C PRO A 33 16.29 -14.15 -3.33
N ILE A 34 16.65 -15.11 -4.18
CA ILE A 34 17.43 -14.86 -5.39
C ILE A 34 16.61 -14.02 -6.36
N ILE A 35 15.36 -14.43 -6.63
CA ILE A 35 14.42 -13.69 -7.48
C ILE A 35 14.18 -12.29 -6.92
N SER A 36 14.00 -12.18 -5.60
CA SER A 36 13.78 -10.90 -4.93
C SER A 36 15.00 -9.98 -5.05
N THR A 37 16.21 -10.53 -4.93
CA THR A 37 17.43 -9.75 -5.11
C THR A 37 17.56 -9.26 -6.56
N VAL A 38 17.25 -10.11 -7.55
CA VAL A 38 17.23 -9.69 -8.97
C VAL A 38 16.22 -8.57 -9.19
N PHE A 39 15.00 -8.69 -8.65
CA PHE A 39 14.00 -7.63 -8.72
C PHE A 39 14.53 -6.33 -8.12
N PHE A 40 15.12 -6.40 -6.92
CA PHE A 40 15.63 -5.22 -6.23
C PHE A 40 16.78 -4.55 -7.00
N VAL A 41 17.70 -5.32 -7.57
CA VAL A 41 18.78 -4.82 -8.44
C VAL A 41 18.19 -4.13 -9.67
N CYS A 42 17.23 -4.76 -10.36
CA CYS A 42 16.57 -4.17 -11.53
C CYS A 42 15.75 -2.92 -11.15
N ALA A 43 15.14 -2.89 -9.98
CA ALA A 43 14.36 -1.75 -9.51
C ALA A 43 15.21 -0.52 -9.20
N ASN A 44 16.43 -0.74 -8.67
CA ASN A 44 17.33 0.32 -8.20
C ASN A 44 18.63 0.40 -9.01
N ILE A 45 18.63 -0.01 -10.29
CA ILE A 45 19.85 -0.10 -11.12
C ILE A 45 20.59 1.24 -11.28
N HIS A 46 19.86 2.36 -11.21
CA HIS A 46 20.43 3.71 -11.30
C HIS A 46 20.87 4.28 -9.95
N ASP A 47 20.65 3.53 -8.87
CA ASP A 47 20.94 3.95 -7.50
C ASP A 47 21.80 2.91 -6.78
N VAL A 48 23.12 3.02 -7.01
CA VAL A 48 24.13 2.14 -6.40
C VAL A 48 24.07 2.20 -4.87
N LEU A 49 23.74 3.35 -4.30
CA LEU A 49 23.68 3.54 -2.85
C LEU A 49 22.57 2.70 -2.22
N SER A 50 21.40 2.65 -2.86
CA SER A 50 20.30 1.77 -2.45
C SER A 50 20.69 0.30 -2.47
N LEU A 51 21.43 -0.12 -3.50
CA LEU A 51 21.91 -1.51 -3.59
C LEU A 51 22.89 -1.85 -2.47
N VAL A 52 23.81 -0.92 -2.14
CA VAL A 52 24.73 -1.07 -1.02
C VAL A 52 23.95 -1.18 0.30
N TYR A 53 22.97 -0.30 0.56
CA TYR A 53 22.16 -0.37 1.78
C TYR A 53 21.35 -1.65 1.87
N TYR A 54 20.78 -2.12 0.77
CA TYR A 54 20.07 -3.40 0.71
C TYR A 54 20.98 -4.57 1.11
N LEU A 55 22.18 -4.65 0.51
CA LEU A 55 23.15 -5.69 0.81
C LEU A 55 23.64 -5.63 2.26
N LEU A 56 23.94 -4.43 2.76
CA LEU A 56 24.34 -4.23 4.15
C LEU A 56 23.23 -4.64 5.14
N ALA A 57 21.99 -4.33 4.85
CA ALA A 57 20.84 -4.73 5.67
C ALA A 57 20.66 -6.25 5.67
N ALA A 58 20.78 -6.91 4.51
CA ALA A 58 20.69 -8.35 4.39
C ALA A 58 21.85 -9.06 5.12
N LEU A 59 23.09 -8.61 4.93
CA LEU A 59 24.27 -9.16 5.59
C LEU A 59 24.23 -8.97 7.10
N SER A 60 23.86 -7.77 7.58
CA SER A 60 23.73 -7.48 9.02
C SER A 60 22.69 -8.37 9.68
N PHE A 61 21.57 -8.63 9.00
CA PHE A 61 20.54 -9.54 9.47
C PHE A 61 21.04 -10.98 9.60
N VAL A 62 21.70 -11.52 8.55
CA VAL A 62 22.27 -12.87 8.56
C VAL A 62 23.31 -13.02 9.66
N MET A 63 24.17 -12.01 9.81
CA MET A 63 25.24 -12.00 10.82
C MET A 63 24.66 -12.00 12.24
N ALA A 64 23.71 -11.10 12.52
CA ALA A 64 23.07 -11.02 13.82
C ALA A 64 22.31 -12.30 14.19
N LEU A 65 21.63 -12.92 13.22
CA LEU A 65 20.92 -14.17 13.44
C LEU A 65 21.88 -15.35 13.72
N LYS A 66 22.99 -15.45 12.95
CA LYS A 66 24.04 -16.45 13.21
C LYS A 66 24.68 -16.27 14.59
N LEU A 67 25.02 -15.03 14.95
CA LEU A 67 25.62 -14.73 16.26
C LEU A 67 24.63 -15.02 17.40
N TYR A 68 23.35 -14.69 17.24
CA TYR A 68 22.32 -15.05 18.21
C TYR A 68 22.20 -16.58 18.37
N LYS A 69 22.15 -17.32 17.27
CA LYS A 69 22.07 -18.79 17.32
C LYS A 69 23.27 -19.42 18.01
N LYS A 70 24.48 -18.89 17.76
CA LYS A 70 25.73 -19.39 18.34
C LYS A 70 25.86 -19.03 19.82
N THR A 71 25.57 -17.78 20.20
CA THR A 71 25.85 -17.27 21.55
C THR A 71 24.64 -17.26 22.45
N LYS A 72 23.43 -17.42 21.90
CA LYS A 72 22.12 -17.25 22.58
C LYS A 72 21.95 -15.90 23.27
N ARG A 73 22.80 -14.91 22.96
CA ARG A 73 22.72 -13.56 23.53
C ARG A 73 21.76 -12.71 22.73
N THR A 74 20.72 -12.19 23.38
CA THR A 74 19.69 -11.33 22.77
C THR A 74 20.19 -9.97 22.32
N VAL A 75 21.38 -9.56 22.80
CA VAL A 75 22.02 -8.26 22.44
C VAL A 75 22.15 -8.09 20.92
N TRP A 76 22.46 -9.15 20.19
CA TRP A 76 22.62 -9.09 18.73
C TRP A 76 21.30 -8.73 18.01
N LEU A 77 20.19 -9.30 18.46
CA LEU A 77 18.89 -9.00 17.90
C LEU A 77 18.36 -7.62 18.34
N HIS A 78 18.63 -7.22 19.59
CA HIS A 78 18.33 -5.88 20.05
C HIS A 78 19.10 -4.83 19.28
N GLY A 79 20.42 -5.02 19.08
CA GLY A 79 21.25 -4.12 18.31
C GLY A 79 20.78 -3.98 16.88
N LEU A 80 20.51 -5.11 16.20
CA LEU A 80 19.98 -5.09 14.83
C LEU A 80 18.62 -4.41 14.73
N ARG A 81 17.70 -4.68 15.67
CA ARG A 81 16.39 -4.06 15.71
C ARG A 81 16.47 -2.54 15.85
N ILE A 82 17.32 -2.06 16.76
CA ILE A 82 17.54 -0.62 16.98
C ILE A 82 18.19 0.01 15.74
N LEU A 83 19.20 -0.65 15.17
CA LEU A 83 19.86 -0.17 13.95
C LEU A 83 18.89 -0.07 12.77
N ALA A 84 18.07 -1.10 12.54
CA ALA A 84 17.08 -1.11 11.47
C ALA A 84 15.98 -0.05 11.70
N ALA A 85 15.51 0.14 12.93
CA ALA A 85 14.55 1.18 13.27
C ALA A 85 15.15 2.57 13.07
N PHE A 86 16.40 2.78 13.52
CA PHE A 86 17.11 4.04 13.31
C PHE A 86 17.34 4.33 11.82
N ALA A 87 17.77 3.32 11.03
CA ALA A 87 17.94 3.47 9.59
C ALA A 87 16.62 3.81 8.87
N ALA A 88 15.50 3.20 9.29
CA ALA A 88 14.19 3.51 8.76
C ALA A 88 13.76 4.96 9.08
N VAL A 89 13.97 5.41 10.30
CA VAL A 89 13.71 6.80 10.71
C VAL A 89 14.64 7.76 9.99
N ALA A 90 15.94 7.45 9.90
CA ALA A 90 16.92 8.28 9.23
C ALA A 90 16.63 8.45 7.73
N SER A 91 16.22 7.37 7.04
CA SER A 91 15.84 7.42 5.62
C SER A 91 14.61 8.30 5.39
N ALA A 92 13.62 8.19 6.28
CA ALA A 92 12.43 9.03 6.22
C ALA A 92 12.73 10.50 6.56
N TYR A 93 13.54 10.74 7.60
CA TYR A 93 13.98 12.08 7.97
C TYR A 93 14.73 12.75 6.81
N TYR A 94 15.66 12.01 6.20
CA TYR A 94 16.43 12.52 5.07
C TYR A 94 15.50 12.94 3.91
N LYS A 95 14.51 12.10 3.58
CA LYS A 95 13.51 12.43 2.56
C LYS A 95 12.69 13.68 2.92
N LEU A 96 12.28 13.83 4.17
CA LEU A 96 11.47 14.95 4.63
C LEU A 96 12.21 16.29 4.58
N PHE A 97 13.49 16.32 4.89
CA PHE A 97 14.25 17.56 5.04
C PHE A 97 15.09 17.94 3.83
N PHE A 98 15.59 16.97 3.09
CA PHE A 98 16.48 17.20 1.96
C PHE A 98 15.80 17.01 0.59
N GLY A 99 14.55 16.67 0.57
CA GLY A 99 13.54 16.79 -0.50
C GLY A 99 13.84 16.20 -1.87
N ASN A 100 15.03 16.30 -2.37
CA ASN A 100 15.36 16.00 -3.77
C ASN A 100 16.46 14.95 -3.96
N PHE A 101 16.68 14.09 -2.97
CA PHE A 101 17.45 12.92 -3.29
C PHE A 101 16.53 11.98 -4.10
N ALA A 102 16.79 11.95 -5.38
CA ALA A 102 16.19 11.06 -6.36
C ALA A 102 16.55 9.57 -6.10
N VAL A 103 16.69 9.20 -4.85
CA VAL A 103 16.98 7.85 -4.42
C VAL A 103 15.67 7.26 -3.97
N GLU A 104 14.90 6.85 -4.97
CA GLU A 104 13.72 6.02 -4.76
C GLU A 104 14.18 4.65 -4.29
N HIS A 105 14.46 4.52 -2.99
CA HIS A 105 14.83 3.25 -2.37
C HIS A 105 13.64 2.29 -2.35
N VAL A 106 13.25 1.83 -3.53
CA VAL A 106 12.14 0.87 -3.66
C VAL A 106 12.41 -0.36 -2.79
N GLY A 107 11.55 -0.58 -1.83
CA GLY A 107 11.58 -1.75 -0.98
C GLY A 107 12.53 -1.69 0.23
N LEU A 108 13.45 -0.75 0.32
CA LEU A 108 14.40 -0.69 1.45
C LEU A 108 13.67 -0.43 2.78
N LEU A 109 12.75 0.52 2.83
CA LEU A 109 11.99 0.83 4.04
C LEU A 109 11.19 -0.38 4.53
N ILE A 110 10.55 -1.08 3.61
CA ILE A 110 9.77 -2.29 3.93
C ILE A 110 10.67 -3.42 4.42
N MET A 111 11.85 -3.58 3.84
CA MET A 111 12.85 -4.53 4.33
C MET A 111 13.31 -4.19 5.75
N LEU A 112 13.59 -2.92 6.06
CA LEU A 112 13.95 -2.50 7.42
C LEU A 112 12.82 -2.76 8.41
N MET A 113 11.57 -2.50 8.02
CA MET A 113 10.38 -2.83 8.83
C MET A 113 10.25 -4.35 9.04
N ALA A 114 10.52 -5.15 8.03
CA ALA A 114 10.52 -6.62 8.15
C ALA A 114 11.61 -7.10 9.14
N ILE A 115 12.81 -6.51 9.12
CA ILE A 115 13.88 -6.80 10.10
C ILE A 115 13.42 -6.44 11.53
N VAL A 116 12.81 -5.28 11.73
CA VAL A 116 12.27 -4.86 13.04
C VAL A 116 11.21 -5.85 13.52
N SER A 117 10.34 -6.31 12.63
CA SER A 117 9.26 -7.24 12.99
C SER A 117 9.80 -8.61 13.42
N ILE A 118 10.68 -9.22 12.61
CA ILE A 118 11.22 -10.55 12.91
C ILE A 118 12.09 -10.54 14.18
N CYS A 119 12.95 -9.53 14.36
CA CYS A 119 13.73 -9.39 15.60
C CYS A 119 12.83 -9.22 16.82
N SER A 120 11.73 -8.45 16.69
CA SER A 120 10.80 -8.23 17.80
C SER A 120 10.02 -9.49 18.14
N ASP A 121 9.59 -10.28 17.16
CA ASP A 121 8.88 -11.54 17.38
C ASP A 121 9.78 -12.58 18.04
N ILE A 122 11.04 -12.71 17.59
CA ILE A 122 12.03 -13.63 18.22
C ILE A 122 12.29 -13.20 19.67
N LEU A 123 12.50 -11.91 19.94
CA LEU A 123 12.79 -11.39 21.29
C LEU A 123 11.63 -11.56 22.27
N ARG A 124 10.38 -11.60 21.79
CA ARG A 124 9.20 -11.84 22.61
C ARG A 124 8.89 -13.33 22.79
N GLY A 125 9.59 -14.20 22.06
CA GLY A 125 9.22 -15.61 21.99
C GLY A 125 7.88 -15.84 21.27
N GLU A 126 7.42 -14.86 20.48
CA GLU A 126 6.18 -14.95 19.71
C GLU A 126 6.50 -15.48 18.30
N GLY A 127 6.01 -16.68 17.99
CA GLY A 127 6.14 -17.26 16.66
C GLY A 127 7.37 -18.15 16.46
N ARG A 128 7.46 -18.74 15.26
CA ARG A 128 8.53 -19.66 14.88
C ARG A 128 9.84 -18.90 14.62
N MET A 129 10.93 -19.37 15.18
CA MET A 129 12.25 -18.85 14.89
C MET A 129 12.72 -19.38 13.52
N PRO A 130 13.44 -18.58 12.69
CA PRO A 130 14.03 -19.08 11.45
C PRO A 130 14.94 -20.30 11.71
N ASP A 131 14.67 -21.42 11.03
CA ASP A 131 15.50 -22.62 11.18
C ASP A 131 16.88 -22.39 10.57
N THR A 132 16.92 -21.67 9.45
CA THR A 132 18.15 -21.22 8.80
C THR A 132 18.16 -19.70 8.63
N PRO A 133 19.35 -19.07 8.48
CA PRO A 133 19.40 -17.65 8.10
C PRO A 133 18.73 -17.37 6.76
N TRP A 134 18.62 -18.38 5.89
CA TRP A 134 18.00 -18.31 4.59
C TRP A 134 16.47 -18.08 4.70
N ASP A 135 15.81 -18.75 5.65
CA ASP A 135 14.37 -18.56 5.90
C ASP A 135 14.05 -17.13 6.30
N GLY A 136 14.94 -16.53 7.11
CA GLY A 136 14.82 -15.13 7.46
C GLY A 136 15.05 -14.20 6.27
N LEU A 137 16.01 -14.52 5.39
CA LEU A 137 16.25 -13.75 4.16
C LEU A 137 15.05 -13.79 3.22
N ILE A 138 14.40 -14.96 3.03
CA ILE A 138 13.18 -15.08 2.22
C ILE A 138 12.15 -14.02 2.67
N TYR A 139 11.95 -13.89 3.97
CA TYR A 139 10.97 -12.97 4.52
C TYR A 139 11.33 -11.48 4.33
N ILE A 140 12.56 -11.09 4.69
CA ILE A 140 12.94 -9.67 4.66
C ILE A 140 13.16 -9.13 3.25
N THR A 141 13.46 -10.01 2.28
CA THR A 141 13.71 -9.61 0.89
C THR A 141 12.53 -9.83 -0.03
N PHE A 142 11.41 -10.37 0.43
CA PHE A 142 10.29 -10.82 -0.39
C PHE A 142 9.72 -9.72 -1.28
N PHE A 143 10.10 -9.70 -2.57
CA PHE A 143 9.87 -8.60 -3.50
C PHE A 143 8.39 -8.27 -3.74
N PRO A 144 7.43 -9.22 -3.79
CA PRO A 144 6.06 -8.83 -4.10
C PRO A 144 5.43 -7.92 -3.05
N THR A 145 5.85 -8.04 -1.79
CA THR A 145 5.35 -7.20 -0.70
C THR A 145 6.20 -5.96 -0.46
N SER A 146 7.35 -5.82 -1.15
CA SER A 146 8.32 -4.75 -0.88
C SER A 146 7.89 -3.37 -1.36
N VAL A 147 6.88 -3.23 -2.21
CA VAL A 147 6.44 -1.93 -2.74
C VAL A 147 5.39 -1.29 -1.84
N ILE A 148 4.25 -1.97 -1.58
CA ILE A 148 3.13 -1.44 -0.77
C ILE A 148 2.65 -2.44 0.28
N GLY A 149 3.13 -3.66 0.29
CA GLY A 149 2.62 -4.74 1.14
C GLY A 149 1.73 -5.71 0.33
N PRO A 150 0.95 -6.61 0.95
CA PRO A 150 0.54 -6.62 2.37
C PRO A 150 1.64 -7.03 3.34
N PHE A 151 1.70 -6.34 4.49
CA PHE A 151 2.57 -6.71 5.60
C PHE A 151 2.03 -7.92 6.33
N VAL A 152 2.82 -8.97 6.41
CA VAL A 152 2.49 -10.21 7.12
C VAL A 152 3.54 -10.44 8.21
N SER A 153 3.17 -10.97 9.37
CA SER A 153 4.16 -11.35 10.39
C SER A 153 5.02 -12.51 9.89
N TYR A 154 6.25 -12.64 10.43
CA TYR A 154 7.13 -13.74 10.02
C TYR A 154 6.49 -15.11 10.23
N GLY A 155 5.82 -15.33 11.36
CA GLY A 155 5.15 -16.60 11.65
C GLY A 155 4.05 -16.93 10.63
N ASP A 156 3.14 -15.97 10.35
CA ASP A 156 2.08 -16.15 9.36
C ASP A 156 2.64 -16.34 7.93
N PHE A 157 3.78 -15.72 7.62
CA PHE A 157 4.42 -15.85 6.32
C PHE A 157 5.02 -17.24 6.13
N ILE A 158 5.79 -17.75 7.11
CA ILE A 158 6.43 -19.07 7.03
C ILE A 158 5.39 -20.19 7.00
N GLU A 159 4.31 -20.10 7.79
CA GLU A 159 3.22 -21.07 7.72
C GLU A 159 2.65 -21.19 6.29
N LYS A 160 2.54 -20.09 5.58
CA LYS A 160 2.08 -20.08 4.19
C LYS A 160 3.14 -20.56 3.22
N LEU A 161 4.41 -20.31 3.51
CA LEU A 161 5.53 -20.78 2.71
C LEU A 161 5.70 -22.30 2.81
N ASP A 162 5.50 -22.87 4.00
CA ASP A 162 5.51 -24.33 4.23
C ASP A 162 4.36 -25.03 3.45
N ASN A 163 3.25 -24.32 3.21
CA ASN A 163 2.05 -24.81 2.53
C ASN A 163 1.90 -24.25 1.09
N ILE A 164 3.00 -24.08 0.36
CA ILE A 164 2.95 -23.60 -1.03
C ILE A 164 2.11 -24.54 -1.92
N GLN A 165 1.03 -24.00 -2.49
CA GLN A 165 0.17 -24.69 -3.43
C GLN A 165 0.30 -24.11 -4.84
N PHE A 166 1.36 -24.47 -5.55
CA PHE A 166 1.52 -24.08 -6.95
C PHE A 166 0.61 -24.95 -7.82
N SER A 167 -0.52 -24.38 -8.25
CA SER A 167 -1.53 -25.02 -9.09
C SER A 167 -1.96 -24.12 -10.23
N ALA A 168 -2.50 -24.70 -11.30
CA ALA A 168 -3.06 -23.92 -12.41
C ALA A 168 -4.21 -23.02 -11.96
N GLU A 169 -4.99 -23.46 -10.98
CA GLU A 169 -6.07 -22.66 -10.39
C GLU A 169 -5.52 -21.41 -9.68
N ASN A 170 -4.55 -21.57 -8.78
CA ASN A 170 -3.94 -20.45 -8.06
C ASN A 170 -3.21 -19.50 -9.03
N PHE A 171 -2.58 -20.05 -10.07
CA PHE A 171 -1.96 -19.25 -11.13
C PHE A 171 -3.00 -18.40 -11.87
N THR A 172 -4.09 -18.98 -12.31
CA THR A 172 -5.16 -18.26 -13.03
C THR A 172 -5.82 -17.21 -12.14
N ARG A 173 -6.14 -17.55 -10.90
CA ARG A 173 -6.67 -16.59 -9.91
C ARG A 173 -5.71 -15.44 -9.63
N GLY A 174 -4.42 -15.75 -9.52
CA GLY A 174 -3.36 -14.75 -9.34
C GLY A 174 -3.23 -13.82 -10.54
N ALA A 175 -3.24 -14.37 -11.76
CA ALA A 175 -3.17 -13.59 -13.00
C ALA A 175 -4.37 -12.62 -13.14
N VAL A 176 -5.58 -13.10 -12.89
CA VAL A 176 -6.76 -12.22 -12.91
C VAL A 176 -6.68 -11.12 -11.84
N ARG A 177 -6.17 -11.44 -10.65
CA ARG A 177 -5.97 -10.43 -9.60
C ARG A 177 -4.90 -9.40 -9.99
N LEU A 178 -3.83 -9.82 -10.64
CA LEU A 178 -2.82 -8.92 -11.22
C LEU A 178 -3.47 -7.96 -12.23
N MET A 179 -4.29 -8.48 -13.16
CA MET A 179 -5.01 -7.67 -14.16
C MET A 179 -5.96 -6.66 -13.49
N ILE A 180 -6.70 -7.07 -12.44
CA ILE A 180 -7.53 -6.16 -11.65
C ILE A 180 -6.71 -5.02 -11.07
N GLY A 181 -5.53 -5.32 -10.53
CA GLY A 181 -4.60 -4.32 -10.01
C GLY A 181 -4.17 -3.32 -11.08
N PHE A 182 -3.82 -3.80 -12.27
CA PHE A 182 -3.49 -2.94 -13.41
C PHE A 182 -4.63 -2.03 -13.83
N VAL A 183 -5.84 -2.56 -13.98
CA VAL A 183 -7.04 -1.76 -14.32
C VAL A 183 -7.29 -0.67 -13.27
N LYS A 184 -7.14 -0.98 -11.98
CA LYS A 184 -7.26 0.02 -10.91
C LYS A 184 -6.23 1.13 -11.03
N CYS A 185 -4.98 0.80 -11.32
CA CYS A 185 -3.90 1.78 -11.43
C CYS A 185 -3.99 2.60 -12.73
N LEU A 186 -4.15 1.96 -13.89
CA LEU A 186 -4.09 2.61 -15.18
C LEU A 186 -5.44 3.19 -15.63
N ALA A 187 -6.52 2.40 -15.60
CA ALA A 187 -7.80 2.87 -16.12
C ALA A 187 -8.56 3.75 -15.12
N ILE A 188 -8.37 3.56 -13.81
CA ILE A 188 -9.11 4.32 -12.82
C ILE A 188 -8.24 5.43 -12.21
N SER A 189 -7.15 5.04 -11.54
CA SER A 189 -6.36 6.00 -10.76
C SER A 189 -5.68 7.06 -11.62
N SER A 190 -5.05 6.69 -12.75
CA SER A 190 -4.34 7.66 -13.60
C SER A 190 -5.30 8.64 -14.29
N VAL A 191 -6.46 8.17 -14.74
CA VAL A 191 -7.46 9.05 -15.34
C VAL A 191 -8.07 10.00 -14.30
N LEU A 192 -8.31 9.53 -13.07
CA LEU A 192 -8.72 10.39 -11.96
C LEU A 192 -7.63 11.41 -11.60
N ASN A 193 -6.35 11.05 -11.70
CA ASN A 193 -5.26 12.01 -11.51
C ASN A 193 -5.29 13.13 -12.57
N GLN A 194 -5.49 12.77 -13.85
CA GLN A 194 -5.62 13.79 -14.90
C GLN A 194 -6.81 14.73 -14.64
N ALA A 195 -7.94 14.18 -14.20
CA ALA A 195 -9.09 15.01 -13.84
C ALA A 195 -8.78 15.95 -12.67
N TYR A 196 -8.10 15.45 -11.64
CA TYR A 196 -7.66 16.25 -10.50
C TYR A 196 -6.71 17.38 -10.92
N GLU A 197 -5.65 17.04 -11.66
CA GLU A 197 -4.68 18.04 -12.14
C GLU A 197 -5.36 19.08 -13.05
N GLY A 198 -6.27 18.66 -13.93
CA GLY A 198 -7.03 19.58 -14.76
C GLY A 198 -7.97 20.52 -13.99
N ILE A 199 -8.42 20.12 -12.79
CA ILE A 199 -9.20 21.00 -11.91
C ILE A 199 -8.30 21.98 -11.14
N ILE A 200 -7.20 21.48 -10.57
CA ILE A 200 -6.31 22.28 -9.73
C ILE A 200 -5.48 23.29 -10.55
N SER A 201 -5.10 22.94 -11.77
CA SER A 201 -4.38 23.83 -12.69
C SER A 201 -5.27 24.75 -13.52
N ALA A 202 -6.57 24.74 -13.27
CA ALA A 202 -7.52 25.57 -14.00
C ALA A 202 -7.29 27.06 -13.70
N GLU A 203 -7.19 27.86 -14.75
CA GLU A 203 -7.12 29.32 -14.59
C GLU A 203 -8.44 29.89 -14.04
N GLY A 204 -8.35 30.77 -13.06
CA GLY A 204 -9.48 31.42 -12.40
C GLY A 204 -9.71 30.95 -10.96
N TYR A 205 -10.53 31.71 -10.24
CA TYR A 205 -10.77 31.53 -8.82
C TYR A 205 -11.64 30.29 -8.52
N MET A 206 -11.20 29.48 -7.58
CA MET A 206 -11.85 28.23 -7.20
C MET A 206 -12.71 28.39 -5.96
N GLY A 207 -14.01 28.05 -6.06
CA GLY A 207 -14.91 27.99 -4.92
C GLY A 207 -14.82 26.68 -4.13
N LEU A 208 -15.33 26.70 -2.90
CA LEU A 208 -15.30 25.56 -1.97
C LEU A 208 -15.87 24.27 -2.57
N MET A 209 -16.95 24.34 -3.35
CA MET A 209 -17.57 23.15 -3.95
C MET A 209 -16.64 22.45 -4.94
N ILE A 210 -15.93 23.21 -5.77
CA ILE A 210 -14.96 22.66 -6.73
C ILE A 210 -13.76 22.06 -5.99
N PHE A 211 -13.27 22.72 -4.94
CA PHE A 211 -12.23 22.19 -4.08
C PHE A 211 -12.63 20.85 -3.43
N LEU A 212 -13.85 20.74 -2.89
CA LEU A 212 -14.34 19.48 -2.33
C LEU A 212 -14.49 18.37 -3.38
N LEU A 213 -14.88 18.74 -4.61
CA LEU A 213 -14.92 17.81 -5.73
C LEU A 213 -13.51 17.32 -6.11
N ALA A 214 -12.54 18.23 -6.21
CA ALA A 214 -11.14 17.88 -6.43
C ALA A 214 -10.61 16.95 -5.31
N ALA A 215 -10.95 17.26 -4.06
CA ALA A 215 -10.61 16.41 -2.92
C ALA A 215 -11.22 15.00 -3.05
N PHE A 216 -12.47 14.89 -3.41
CA PHE A 216 -13.14 13.61 -3.62
C PHE A 216 -12.47 12.78 -4.73
N ILE A 217 -12.14 13.41 -5.86
CA ILE A 217 -11.44 12.77 -6.99
C ILE A 217 -10.06 12.29 -6.56
N LEU A 218 -9.27 13.12 -5.86
CA LEU A 218 -7.95 12.73 -5.35
C LEU A 218 -8.05 11.58 -4.36
N GLY A 219 -9.03 11.59 -3.46
CA GLY A 219 -9.26 10.49 -2.53
C GLY A 219 -9.56 9.17 -3.23
N LEU A 220 -10.37 9.19 -4.28
CA LEU A 220 -10.63 8.01 -5.11
C LEU A 220 -9.36 7.56 -5.83
N LYS A 221 -8.60 8.49 -6.42
CA LYS A 221 -7.32 8.21 -7.07
C LYS A 221 -6.37 7.45 -6.13
N VAL A 222 -6.14 7.99 -4.94
CA VAL A 222 -5.25 7.39 -3.93
C VAL A 222 -5.73 6.00 -3.53
N TYR A 223 -7.03 5.83 -3.30
CA TYR A 223 -7.58 4.52 -2.95
C TYR A 223 -7.37 3.48 -4.06
N TYR A 224 -7.75 3.80 -5.30
CA TYR A 224 -7.62 2.85 -6.41
C TYR A 224 -6.17 2.54 -6.73
N PHE A 225 -5.29 3.51 -6.60
CA PHE A 225 -3.86 3.31 -6.79
C PHE A 225 -3.27 2.34 -5.76
N LEU A 226 -3.40 2.63 -4.46
CA LEU A 226 -2.85 1.79 -3.40
C LEU A 226 -3.49 0.39 -3.39
N SER A 227 -4.82 0.31 -3.58
CA SER A 227 -5.50 -0.98 -3.65
C SER A 227 -5.12 -1.76 -4.90
N GLY A 228 -4.84 -1.09 -6.02
CA GLY A 228 -4.36 -1.71 -7.25
C GLY A 228 -2.98 -2.35 -7.09
N TYR A 229 -2.03 -1.62 -6.51
CA TYR A 229 -0.72 -2.17 -6.18
C TYR A 229 -0.79 -3.36 -5.21
N SER A 230 -1.62 -3.28 -4.17
CA SER A 230 -1.84 -4.39 -3.25
C SER A 230 -2.45 -5.62 -3.96
N ASP A 231 -3.37 -5.41 -4.91
CA ASP A 231 -3.93 -6.51 -5.70
C ASP A 231 -2.89 -7.10 -6.66
N MET A 232 -2.03 -6.27 -7.29
CA MET A 232 -0.91 -6.76 -8.10
C MET A 232 0.05 -7.61 -7.27
N ALA A 233 0.49 -7.11 -6.12
CA ALA A 233 1.37 -7.83 -5.21
C ALA A 233 0.78 -9.19 -4.81
N ARG A 234 -0.49 -9.20 -4.36
CA ARG A 234 -1.19 -10.44 -4.01
C ARG A 234 -1.38 -11.37 -5.20
N GLY A 235 -1.64 -10.82 -6.39
CA GLY A 235 -1.74 -11.59 -7.63
C GLY A 235 -0.45 -12.34 -7.93
N ILE A 236 0.69 -11.65 -7.87
CA ILE A 236 2.02 -12.25 -8.07
C ILE A 236 2.28 -13.36 -7.03
N VAL A 237 2.01 -13.08 -5.75
CA VAL A 237 2.23 -14.03 -4.66
C VAL A 237 1.33 -15.27 -4.81
N LEU A 238 0.09 -15.10 -5.25
CA LEU A 238 -0.83 -16.21 -5.51
C LEU A 238 -0.40 -17.06 -6.71
N MET A 239 0.16 -16.43 -7.76
CA MET A 239 0.77 -17.16 -8.88
C MET A 239 1.97 -18.00 -8.44
N LEU A 240 2.69 -17.57 -7.38
CA LEU A 240 3.77 -18.37 -6.76
C LEU A 240 3.24 -19.45 -5.81
N GLY A 241 1.92 -19.55 -5.62
CA GLY A 241 1.29 -20.56 -4.77
C GLY A 241 1.12 -20.17 -3.31
N ILE A 242 1.29 -18.90 -2.97
CA ILE A 242 1.17 -18.38 -1.60
C ILE A 242 -0.06 -17.46 -1.54
N ASP A 243 -1.04 -17.72 -0.66
CA ASP A 243 -2.21 -16.87 -0.50
C ASP A 243 -2.05 -15.89 0.67
N LEU A 244 -1.98 -14.59 0.38
CA LEU A 244 -1.92 -13.53 1.38
C LEU A 244 -3.29 -12.88 1.59
N LYS A 245 -3.58 -12.50 2.85
CA LYS A 245 -4.83 -11.82 3.23
C LYS A 245 -4.96 -10.46 2.53
N LYS A 246 -6.21 -10.04 2.29
CA LYS A 246 -6.52 -8.73 1.70
C LYS A 246 -6.11 -7.59 2.62
N ASP A 247 -5.49 -6.57 2.05
CA ASP A 247 -5.11 -5.35 2.76
C ASP A 247 -6.21 -4.28 2.70
N PHE A 248 -6.93 -4.21 1.61
CA PHE A 248 -8.03 -3.27 1.41
C PHE A 248 -9.39 -4.00 1.40
N SER A 249 -10.36 -3.49 2.16
CA SER A 249 -11.72 -4.02 2.20
C SER A 249 -12.76 -2.90 2.23
N ASN A 250 -13.18 -2.44 1.05
CA ASN A 250 -14.27 -1.48 0.82
C ASN A 250 -14.41 -0.41 1.94
N PRO A 251 -13.53 0.58 2.04
CA PRO A 251 -13.54 1.55 3.13
C PRO A 251 -14.72 2.53 3.04
N PHE A 252 -15.33 2.71 1.85
CA PHE A 252 -16.33 3.74 1.56
C PHE A 252 -17.64 3.61 2.35
N LEU A 253 -18.02 2.40 2.76
CA LEU A 253 -19.27 2.13 3.48
C LEU A 253 -19.10 2.18 5.00
N ASN A 254 -18.06 2.81 5.49
CA ASN A 254 -17.76 2.87 6.92
C ASN A 254 -18.14 4.21 7.51
N SER A 255 -18.98 4.16 8.52
CA SER A 255 -19.56 5.32 9.18
C SER A 255 -18.64 6.04 10.16
N THR A 256 -17.38 5.61 10.34
CA THR A 256 -16.43 6.28 11.26
C THR A 256 -15.03 6.31 10.68
N PRO A 257 -14.24 7.40 10.92
CA PRO A 257 -12.84 7.49 10.48
C PRO A 257 -11.98 6.31 10.93
N ALA A 258 -12.18 5.85 12.16
CA ALA A 258 -11.45 4.69 12.69
C ALA A 258 -11.79 3.38 11.97
N SER A 259 -13.03 3.17 11.53
CA SER A 259 -13.40 2.00 10.73
C SER A 259 -12.89 2.09 9.30
N TYR A 260 -12.86 3.30 8.73
CA TYR A 260 -12.24 3.56 7.44
C TYR A 260 -10.74 3.20 7.46
N LEU A 261 -9.95 3.79 8.37
CA LEU A 261 -8.51 3.56 8.45
C LEU A 261 -8.15 2.09 8.72
N ARG A 262 -8.95 1.36 9.51
CA ARG A 262 -8.75 -0.08 9.73
C ARG A 262 -9.00 -0.95 8.50
N ARG A 263 -9.77 -0.48 7.52
CA ARG A 263 -10.03 -1.18 6.25
C ARG A 263 -9.16 -0.66 5.11
N PHE A 264 -8.53 0.47 5.33
CA PHE A 264 -7.55 1.09 4.46
C PHE A 264 -6.15 0.76 5.02
N LEU A 265 -5.33 -0.01 4.31
CA LEU A 265 -4.02 -0.48 4.74
C LEU A 265 -4.05 -1.28 6.07
N ARG A 266 -4.81 -2.38 6.10
CA ARG A 266 -4.97 -3.23 7.30
C ARG A 266 -3.65 -3.77 7.83
N SER A 267 -2.75 -4.20 6.95
CA SER A 267 -1.46 -4.77 7.32
C SER A 267 -0.57 -3.75 8.03
N PHE A 268 -0.53 -2.51 7.54
CA PHE A 268 0.21 -1.43 8.19
C PHE A 268 -0.35 -1.06 9.57
N SER A 269 -1.67 -0.99 9.67
CA SER A 269 -2.33 -0.75 10.97
C SER A 269 -2.01 -1.85 11.98
N SER A 270 -1.96 -3.09 11.53
CA SER A 270 -1.59 -4.25 12.36
C SER A 270 -0.13 -4.21 12.76
N PHE A 271 0.75 -3.88 11.82
CA PHE A 271 2.19 -3.69 12.07
C PHE A 271 2.44 -2.59 13.10
N ALA A 272 1.90 -1.39 12.87
CA ALA A 272 2.05 -0.26 13.78
C ALA A 272 1.56 -0.58 15.20
N ARG A 273 0.43 -1.27 15.32
CA ARG A 273 -0.08 -1.71 16.61
C ARG A 273 0.83 -2.72 17.30
N ARG A 274 1.32 -3.74 16.55
CA ARG A 274 2.10 -4.85 17.13
C ARG A 274 3.52 -4.45 17.48
N TYR A 275 4.18 -3.68 16.61
CA TYR A 275 5.61 -3.39 16.73
C TYR A 275 5.94 -1.99 17.24
N VAL A 276 5.02 -1.03 17.15
CA VAL A 276 5.21 0.33 17.65
C VAL A 276 4.40 0.57 18.92
N ALA A 277 3.06 0.42 18.90
CA ALA A 277 2.21 0.79 20.04
C ALA A 277 2.37 -0.15 21.24
N ARG A 278 2.23 -1.47 21.05
CA ARG A 278 2.27 -2.45 22.15
C ARG A 278 3.54 -2.40 23.02
N PRO A 279 4.76 -2.28 22.46
CA PRO A 279 5.97 -2.16 23.28
C PRO A 279 5.94 -0.95 24.20
N ILE A 280 5.41 0.17 23.72
CA ILE A 280 5.27 1.41 24.48
C ILE A 280 4.20 1.26 25.58
N GLU A 281 3.04 0.70 25.23
CA GLU A 281 1.98 0.44 26.20
C GLU A 281 2.48 -0.44 27.36
N SER A 282 3.23 -1.50 27.03
CA SER A 282 3.79 -2.39 28.06
C SER A 282 4.83 -1.69 28.95
N ALA A 283 5.66 -0.80 28.38
CA ALA A 283 6.63 -0.02 29.13
C ALA A 283 5.98 0.98 30.12
N PHE A 284 4.77 1.47 29.80
CA PHE A 284 3.97 2.36 30.63
C PHE A 284 2.84 1.64 31.40
N SER A 285 2.97 0.35 31.67
CA SER A 285 2.02 -0.47 32.41
C SER A 285 0.56 -0.40 31.89
N GLY A 286 0.38 -0.16 30.58
CA GLY A 286 -0.94 -0.06 29.93
C GLY A 286 -1.76 1.18 30.31
N GLY A 287 -1.17 2.14 31.03
CA GLY A 287 -1.83 3.37 31.47
C GLY A 287 -2.20 4.33 30.35
N PHE A 288 -2.95 5.39 30.69
CA PHE A 288 -3.39 6.41 29.74
C PHE A 288 -2.20 7.10 29.05
N GLY A 289 -1.12 7.41 29.79
CA GLY A 289 0.10 8.00 29.26
C GLY A 289 0.76 7.14 28.17
N GLY A 290 0.89 5.83 28.40
CA GLY A 290 1.42 4.90 27.42
C GLY A 290 0.62 4.85 26.13
N ARG A 291 -0.72 4.97 26.22
CA ARG A 291 -1.60 5.03 25.06
C ARG A 291 -1.43 6.31 24.24
N ILE A 292 -1.25 7.45 24.90
CA ILE A 292 -0.97 8.72 24.22
C ILE A 292 0.38 8.63 23.49
N VAL A 293 1.45 8.26 24.20
CA VAL A 293 2.79 8.14 23.60
C VAL A 293 2.79 7.12 22.46
N GLY A 294 2.15 5.97 22.64
CA GLY A 294 1.98 4.97 21.59
C GLY A 294 1.25 5.52 20.36
N SER A 295 0.20 6.32 20.55
CA SER A 295 -0.54 6.93 19.42
C SER A 295 0.27 8.01 18.71
N LEU A 296 1.05 8.81 19.44
CA LEU A 296 1.96 9.80 18.85
C LEU A 296 3.03 9.13 17.98
N LEU A 297 3.65 8.05 18.46
CA LEU A 297 4.65 7.31 17.70
C LEU A 297 4.06 6.62 16.47
N VAL A 298 2.84 6.09 16.58
CA VAL A 298 2.14 5.54 15.41
C VAL A 298 1.73 6.64 14.44
N GLY A 299 1.30 7.81 14.93
CA GLY A 299 1.07 8.99 14.10
C GLY A 299 2.33 9.41 13.35
N ALA A 300 3.47 9.49 14.04
CA ALA A 300 4.78 9.76 13.42
C ALA A 300 5.13 8.71 12.35
N PHE A 301 4.86 7.43 12.64
CA PHE A 301 5.06 6.36 11.67
C PHE A 301 4.19 6.52 10.41
N TYR A 302 2.91 6.87 10.56
CA TYR A 302 2.06 7.16 9.39
C TYR A 302 2.52 8.40 8.62
N VAL A 303 2.92 9.45 9.31
CA VAL A 303 3.48 10.66 8.68
C VAL A 303 4.74 10.31 7.87
N MET A 304 5.63 9.52 8.44
CA MET A 304 6.83 9.03 7.76
C MET A 304 6.51 8.29 6.46
N LEU A 305 5.42 7.50 6.45
CA LEU A 305 5.00 6.74 5.27
C LEU A 305 4.31 7.60 4.19
N ILE A 306 3.58 8.63 4.59
CA ILE A 306 2.66 9.36 3.71
C ILE A 306 3.24 10.70 3.25
N SER A 307 4.05 11.36 4.09
CA SER A 307 4.52 12.71 3.84
C SER A 307 5.73 12.75 2.92
N SER A 308 5.73 13.74 2.02
CA SER A 308 6.83 13.99 1.08
C SER A 308 7.73 15.15 1.50
N SER A 309 7.28 16.00 2.43
CA SER A 309 8.02 17.17 2.90
C SER A 309 7.83 17.40 4.41
N ALA A 310 8.75 18.15 5.03
CA ALA A 310 8.67 18.51 6.44
C ALA A 310 7.41 19.34 6.76
N ALA A 311 7.03 20.22 5.84
CA ALA A 311 5.84 21.05 5.99
C ALA A 311 4.55 20.21 5.96
N SER A 312 4.40 19.27 5.01
CA SER A 312 3.28 18.34 5.00
C SER A 312 3.28 17.43 6.22
N ALA A 313 4.47 17.01 6.69
CA ALA A 313 4.62 16.19 7.88
C ALA A 313 4.07 16.89 9.15
N SER A 314 4.39 18.16 9.34
CA SER A 314 3.93 18.93 10.51
C SER A 314 2.41 19.09 10.54
N LEU A 315 1.78 19.34 9.39
CA LEU A 315 0.33 19.47 9.27
C LEU A 315 -0.43 18.17 9.57
N ILE A 316 0.13 17.03 9.19
CA ILE A 316 -0.54 15.73 9.28
C ILE A 316 -0.30 15.04 10.61
N PHE A 317 0.78 15.39 11.32
CA PHE A 317 1.21 14.67 12.53
C PHE A 317 0.10 14.62 13.60
N ILE A 318 -0.54 15.72 13.90
CA ILE A 318 -1.61 15.75 14.91
C ILE A 318 -2.84 14.95 14.47
N PRO A 319 -3.41 15.19 13.26
CA PRO A 319 -4.54 14.37 12.77
C PRO A 319 -4.20 12.88 12.69
N ALA A 320 -3.00 12.50 12.23
CA ALA A 320 -2.56 11.10 12.17
C ALA A 320 -2.46 10.47 13.55
N SER A 321 -1.93 11.19 14.54
CA SER A 321 -1.81 10.73 15.92
C SER A 321 -3.18 10.55 16.60
N VAL A 322 -4.09 11.49 16.38
CA VAL A 322 -5.48 11.38 16.85
C VAL A 322 -6.18 10.20 16.19
N ALA A 323 -6.04 10.06 14.87
CA ALA A 323 -6.59 8.92 14.15
C ALA A 323 -6.03 7.58 14.65
N ALA A 324 -4.71 7.51 14.89
CA ALA A 324 -4.05 6.34 15.46
C ALA A 324 -4.62 5.99 16.84
N TYR A 325 -4.83 6.98 17.71
CA TYR A 325 -5.45 6.76 19.02
C TYR A 325 -6.85 6.14 18.89
N PHE A 326 -7.70 6.69 18.04
CA PHE A 326 -9.04 6.17 17.80
C PHE A 326 -9.02 4.75 17.19
N VAL A 327 -8.14 4.49 16.24
CA VAL A 327 -8.02 3.18 15.60
C VAL A 327 -7.58 2.12 16.58
N MET A 328 -6.62 2.44 17.46
CA MET A 328 -6.01 1.47 18.37
C MET A 328 -6.78 1.23 19.64
N TYR A 329 -7.28 2.28 20.27
CA TYR A 329 -7.76 2.19 21.65
C TYR A 329 -9.28 2.30 21.83
N ARG A 330 -9.94 3.17 21.09
CA ARG A 330 -11.38 3.37 21.28
C ARG A 330 -12.22 2.22 20.71
N SER A 331 -11.67 1.46 19.78
CA SER A 331 -12.36 0.29 19.20
C SER A 331 -12.38 -0.95 20.10
N SER A 332 -11.54 -0.99 21.13
CA SER A 332 -11.44 -2.13 22.03
C SER A 332 -12.60 -2.22 23.05
N LYS A 333 -13.29 -1.12 23.35
CA LYS A 333 -14.43 -1.09 24.28
C LYS A 333 -15.75 -0.80 23.53
N ASN A 334 -16.41 -1.83 23.10
CA ASN A 334 -17.87 -2.14 22.95
C ASN A 334 -18.90 -0.99 22.84
N ARG A 335 -18.55 0.24 22.51
CA ARG A 335 -19.50 1.26 22.07
C ARG A 335 -19.43 1.38 20.54
N ARG A 336 -20.01 0.40 19.87
CA ARG A 336 -20.45 0.63 18.48
C ARG A 336 -21.44 1.79 18.57
N LEU A 337 -21.07 2.94 17.98
CA LEU A 337 -22.05 3.96 17.67
C LEU A 337 -23.12 3.25 16.83
N ASN A 338 -24.29 3.04 17.41
CA ASN A 338 -25.44 2.47 16.72
C ASN A 338 -26.00 3.52 15.75
N ILE A 339 -25.25 3.74 14.65
CA ILE A 339 -25.70 4.63 13.59
C ILE A 339 -26.81 3.89 12.84
N PRO A 340 -28.00 4.48 12.70
CA PRO A 340 -29.09 3.93 11.92
C PRO A 340 -28.61 3.52 10.52
N LYS A 341 -29.14 2.41 9.98
CA LYS A 341 -28.70 1.89 8.68
C LYS A 341 -28.76 2.93 7.57
N ALA A 342 -29.78 3.79 7.58
CA ALA A 342 -29.97 4.88 6.62
C ALA A 342 -28.86 5.95 6.67
N LEU A 343 -28.31 6.22 7.85
CA LEU A 343 -27.26 7.24 8.03
C LEU A 343 -25.83 6.70 7.84
N LYS A 344 -25.65 5.38 7.69
CA LYS A 344 -24.30 4.78 7.51
C LYS A 344 -23.62 5.25 6.22
N ILE A 345 -24.38 5.34 5.12
CA ILE A 345 -23.84 5.76 3.81
C ILE A 345 -23.41 7.23 3.84
N PRO A 346 -24.29 8.19 4.21
CA PRO A 346 -23.89 9.60 4.24
C PRO A 346 -22.74 9.87 5.23
N PHE A 347 -22.73 9.24 6.40
CA PHE A 347 -21.57 9.35 7.31
C PHE A 347 -20.31 8.75 6.73
N GLY A 348 -20.42 7.66 5.99
CA GLY A 348 -19.28 7.06 5.28
C GLY A 348 -18.70 7.99 4.21
N MET A 349 -19.56 8.59 3.42
CA MET A 349 -19.16 9.58 2.39
C MET A 349 -18.52 10.82 3.01
N LEU A 350 -19.08 11.35 4.09
CA LEU A 350 -18.52 12.49 4.81
C LEU A 350 -17.13 12.16 5.40
N THR A 351 -16.99 10.96 5.98
CA THR A 351 -15.70 10.48 6.48
C THR A 351 -14.67 10.35 5.35
N PHE A 352 -15.07 9.80 4.22
CA PHE A 352 -14.22 9.68 3.06
C PHE A 352 -13.78 11.06 2.54
N LEU A 353 -14.72 11.99 2.40
CA LEU A 353 -14.44 13.35 1.96
C LEU A 353 -13.49 14.09 2.92
N ALA A 354 -13.70 13.98 4.22
CA ALA A 354 -12.81 14.58 5.22
C ALA A 354 -11.36 14.04 5.12
N ILE A 355 -11.19 12.74 4.90
CA ILE A 355 -9.87 12.14 4.69
C ILE A 355 -9.30 12.57 3.32
N SER A 356 -10.13 12.70 2.31
CA SER A 356 -9.72 13.16 0.98
C SER A 356 -9.21 14.60 0.99
N VAL A 357 -9.80 15.48 1.79
CA VAL A 357 -9.30 16.85 2.01
C VAL A 357 -7.88 16.83 2.60
N VAL A 358 -7.61 15.91 3.53
CA VAL A 358 -6.24 15.74 4.07
C VAL A 358 -5.26 15.37 2.95
N TRP A 359 -5.64 14.48 2.02
CA TRP A 359 -4.80 14.15 0.87
C TRP A 359 -4.51 15.34 -0.05
N VAL A 360 -5.52 16.21 -0.29
CA VAL A 360 -5.29 17.45 -1.07
C VAL A 360 -4.33 18.38 -0.36
N ILE A 361 -4.49 18.59 0.94
CA ILE A 361 -3.58 19.42 1.74
C ILE A 361 -2.13 18.91 1.63
N ILE A 362 -1.92 17.59 1.73
CA ILE A 362 -0.59 16.98 1.55
C ILE A 362 -0.02 17.29 0.17
N LYS A 363 -0.84 17.08 -0.88
CA LYS A 363 -0.42 17.26 -2.26
C LYS A 363 -0.12 18.73 -2.57
N LEU A 364 -0.99 19.65 -2.19
CA LEU A 364 -0.80 21.09 -2.41
C LEU A 364 0.42 21.61 -1.64
N GLN A 365 0.63 21.16 -0.40
CA GLN A 365 1.80 21.52 0.37
C GLN A 365 3.10 21.03 -0.27
N SER A 366 3.08 19.85 -0.91
CA SER A 366 4.28 19.33 -1.60
C SER A 366 4.65 20.12 -2.85
N VAL A 367 3.66 20.77 -3.47
CA VAL A 367 3.85 21.62 -4.67
C VAL A 367 4.06 23.10 -4.32
N GLY A 368 3.82 23.50 -3.05
CA GLY A 368 3.98 24.89 -2.59
C GLY A 368 2.77 25.78 -2.89
N SER A 369 1.68 25.25 -3.41
CA SER A 369 0.47 26.00 -3.82
C SER A 369 -0.65 26.01 -2.76
N LEU A 370 -0.39 25.51 -1.56
CA LEU A 370 -1.43 25.39 -0.53
C LEU A 370 -2.00 26.74 -0.10
N GLU A 371 -1.13 27.74 0.19
CA GLU A 371 -1.56 29.06 0.69
C GLU A 371 -2.38 29.80 -0.36
N GLU A 372 -1.98 29.75 -1.62
CA GLU A 372 -2.67 30.38 -2.74
C GLU A 372 -4.07 29.81 -2.92
N ILE A 373 -4.17 28.50 -3.10
CA ILE A 373 -5.45 27.81 -3.35
C ILE A 373 -6.38 27.91 -2.13
N MET A 374 -5.86 27.77 -0.91
CA MET A 374 -6.69 27.92 0.29
C MET A 374 -7.15 29.36 0.50
N GLY A 375 -6.33 30.34 0.16
CA GLY A 375 -6.71 31.74 0.15
C GLY A 375 -7.88 32.00 -0.81
N GLU A 376 -7.82 31.47 -2.02
CA GLU A 376 -8.92 31.56 -3.00
C GLU A 376 -10.20 30.89 -2.50
N VAL A 377 -10.10 29.64 -2.04
CA VAL A 377 -11.26 28.86 -1.54
C VAL A 377 -11.99 29.55 -0.39
N LEU A 378 -11.26 30.27 0.48
CA LEU A 378 -11.85 30.96 1.64
C LEU A 378 -12.45 32.33 1.29
N THR A 379 -11.97 32.98 0.22
CA THR A 379 -12.39 34.34 -0.15
C THR A 379 -13.45 34.38 -1.24
N GLN A 380 -13.52 33.32 -2.05
CA GLN A 380 -14.42 33.26 -3.20
C GLN A 380 -15.83 32.73 -2.86
N ASN A 381 -16.76 32.97 -3.77
CA ASN A 381 -18.10 32.39 -3.65
C ASN A 381 -18.04 30.87 -3.66
N ILE A 382 -18.80 30.20 -2.79
CA ILE A 382 -18.82 28.75 -2.60
C ILE A 382 -18.98 27.98 -3.91
N PHE A 383 -19.80 28.50 -4.84
CA PHE A 383 -20.11 27.87 -6.13
C PHE A 383 -19.29 28.40 -7.30
N ASN A 384 -18.27 29.22 -7.05
CA ASN A 384 -17.43 29.71 -8.14
C ASN A 384 -16.69 28.57 -8.81
N ALA A 385 -16.84 28.45 -10.12
CA ALA A 385 -16.24 27.42 -10.94
C ALA A 385 -15.60 28.07 -12.18
N PRO A 386 -14.28 27.96 -12.36
CA PRO A 386 -13.61 28.39 -13.58
C PRO A 386 -14.18 27.70 -14.82
N HIS A 387 -14.26 28.40 -15.95
CA HIS A 387 -14.77 27.82 -17.21
C HIS A 387 -13.95 26.59 -17.67
N SER A 388 -12.65 26.58 -17.40
CA SER A 388 -11.75 25.46 -17.68
C SER A 388 -12.11 24.20 -16.88
N VAL A 389 -12.60 24.34 -15.64
CA VAL A 389 -13.11 23.21 -14.84
C VAL A 389 -14.35 22.59 -15.46
N LEU A 390 -15.24 23.41 -16.03
CA LEU A 390 -16.43 22.88 -16.71
C LEU A 390 -16.08 21.97 -17.88
N SER A 391 -15.03 22.30 -18.65
CA SER A 391 -14.53 21.45 -19.73
C SER A 391 -14.02 20.08 -19.24
N VAL A 392 -13.39 20.03 -18.07
CA VAL A 392 -12.98 18.77 -17.42
C VAL A 392 -14.19 17.98 -16.97
N LEU A 393 -15.18 18.63 -16.34
CA LEU A 393 -16.39 17.99 -15.83
C LEU A 393 -17.28 17.44 -16.96
N THR A 394 -17.34 18.10 -18.11
CA THR A 394 -18.16 17.67 -19.26
C THR A 394 -17.42 16.63 -20.14
N SER A 395 -16.14 16.44 -19.98
CA SER A 395 -15.34 15.51 -20.75
C SER A 395 -15.63 14.07 -20.36
N ALA A 396 -16.29 13.31 -21.24
CA ALA A 396 -16.69 11.94 -21.02
C ALA A 396 -15.51 11.01 -20.64
N LYS A 397 -14.28 11.27 -21.12
CA LYS A 397 -13.10 10.45 -20.85
C LYS A 397 -12.76 10.35 -19.37
N TYR A 398 -12.98 11.42 -18.59
CA TYR A 398 -12.65 11.46 -17.16
C TYR A 398 -13.66 10.69 -16.28
N TRP A 399 -14.86 10.41 -16.80
CA TRP A 399 -15.90 9.74 -16.05
C TRP A 399 -16.19 8.32 -16.56
N CYS A 400 -16.27 8.15 -17.87
CA CYS A 400 -16.59 6.84 -18.45
C CYS A 400 -15.55 5.78 -18.09
N LEU A 401 -14.25 6.04 -18.30
CA LEU A 401 -13.20 5.07 -18.02
C LEU A 401 -13.14 4.65 -16.54
N PRO A 402 -13.10 5.58 -15.55
CA PRO A 402 -13.14 5.20 -14.13
C PRO A 402 -14.42 4.47 -13.73
N ILE A 403 -15.59 4.88 -14.25
CA ILE A 403 -16.87 4.23 -13.92
C ILE A 403 -16.91 2.80 -14.48
N PHE A 404 -16.58 2.61 -15.76
CA PHE A 404 -16.53 1.27 -16.36
C PHE A 404 -15.44 0.41 -15.72
N GLY A 405 -14.26 0.95 -15.44
CA GLY A 405 -13.20 0.27 -14.74
C GLY A 405 -13.62 -0.16 -13.34
N ALA A 406 -14.26 0.72 -12.57
CA ALA A 406 -14.76 0.43 -11.23
C ALA A 406 -15.88 -0.63 -11.26
N ALA A 407 -16.78 -0.57 -12.24
CA ALA A 407 -17.83 -1.57 -12.44
C ALA A 407 -17.23 -2.95 -12.79
N ALA A 408 -16.27 -2.98 -13.72
CA ALA A 408 -15.57 -4.21 -14.11
C ALA A 408 -14.81 -4.82 -12.92
N VAL A 409 -14.06 -4.02 -12.16
CA VAL A 409 -13.36 -4.45 -10.96
C VAL A 409 -14.32 -4.95 -9.89
N SER A 410 -15.44 -4.25 -9.66
CA SER A 410 -16.45 -4.64 -8.68
C SER A 410 -17.11 -5.99 -9.06
N LEU A 411 -17.46 -6.17 -10.32
CA LEU A 411 -18.02 -7.42 -10.84
C LEU A 411 -17.01 -8.56 -10.67
N ALA A 412 -15.79 -8.36 -11.08
CA ALA A 412 -14.76 -9.37 -11.01
C ALA A 412 -14.39 -9.75 -9.57
N SER A 413 -14.27 -8.77 -8.67
CA SER A 413 -13.96 -9.07 -7.28
C SER A 413 -15.03 -9.91 -6.61
N ARG A 414 -16.31 -9.73 -6.97
CA ARG A 414 -17.42 -10.56 -6.46
C ARG A 414 -17.40 -11.98 -7.02
N VAL A 415 -17.01 -12.13 -8.28
CA VAL A 415 -17.03 -13.42 -8.97
C VAL A 415 -15.80 -14.29 -8.65
N LEU A 416 -14.66 -13.63 -8.39
CA LEU A 416 -13.36 -14.28 -8.24
C LEU A 416 -12.90 -14.47 -6.79
N ASP A 417 -13.59 -13.84 -5.81
CA ASP A 417 -13.28 -14.04 -4.40
C ASP A 417 -13.90 -15.37 -3.88
N PRO A 418 -13.07 -16.32 -3.45
CA PRO A 418 -13.55 -17.61 -2.95
C PRO A 418 -14.35 -17.48 -1.63
N GLU A 419 -14.15 -16.41 -0.86
CA GLU A 419 -14.90 -16.16 0.39
C GLU A 419 -16.41 -15.93 0.16
N THR A 420 -16.82 -15.71 -1.09
CA THR A 420 -18.24 -15.46 -1.43
C THR A 420 -18.96 -16.67 -2.04
N VAL A 421 -18.24 -17.77 -2.31
CA VAL A 421 -18.80 -18.91 -3.06
C VAL A 421 -18.32 -20.23 -2.46
N GLU A 422 -18.89 -20.63 -1.34
CA GLU A 422 -18.89 -22.04 -0.90
C GLU A 422 -20.11 -22.73 -1.53
N GLY A 423 -19.90 -23.62 -2.47
CA GLY A 423 -20.94 -24.46 -3.08
C GLY A 423 -20.60 -24.89 -4.50
N ASP A 424 -21.28 -25.96 -4.95
CA ASP A 424 -21.20 -26.47 -6.32
C ASP A 424 -21.64 -25.41 -7.33
N PHE A 425 -20.74 -25.08 -8.26
CA PHE A 425 -21.00 -24.04 -9.25
C PHE A 425 -22.11 -24.48 -10.22
N THR A 426 -23.18 -23.71 -10.25
CA THR A 426 -24.15 -23.82 -11.33
C THR A 426 -23.53 -23.39 -12.66
N ARG A 427 -24.03 -23.96 -13.80
CA ARG A 427 -23.55 -23.55 -15.16
C ARG A 427 -23.58 -22.04 -15.36
N LEU A 428 -24.56 -21.36 -14.78
CA LEU A 428 -24.71 -19.91 -14.84
C LEU A 428 -23.54 -19.20 -14.14
N GLN A 429 -23.07 -19.69 -13.01
CA GLN A 429 -21.91 -19.10 -12.29
C GLN A 429 -20.60 -19.28 -13.05
N ILE A 430 -20.43 -20.39 -13.77
CA ILE A 430 -19.27 -20.63 -14.64
C ILE A 430 -19.28 -19.62 -15.80
N VAL A 431 -20.43 -19.42 -16.44
CA VAL A 431 -20.57 -18.42 -17.53
C VAL A 431 -20.28 -17.01 -16.99
N PHE A 432 -20.81 -16.65 -15.81
CA PHE A 432 -20.51 -15.35 -15.18
C PHE A 432 -19.02 -15.17 -14.88
N LYS A 433 -18.32 -16.20 -14.41
CA LYS A 433 -16.87 -16.15 -14.19
C LYS A 433 -16.10 -15.94 -15.48
N LEU A 434 -16.46 -16.65 -16.55
CA LEU A 434 -15.84 -16.49 -17.86
C LEU A 434 -16.06 -15.08 -18.44
N VAL A 435 -17.28 -14.58 -18.36
CA VAL A 435 -17.62 -13.22 -18.83
C VAL A 435 -16.86 -12.16 -18.01
N ALA A 436 -16.84 -12.28 -16.68
CA ALA A 436 -16.12 -11.35 -15.82
C ALA A 436 -14.61 -11.36 -16.09
N SER A 437 -14.01 -12.54 -16.27
CA SER A 437 -12.57 -12.63 -16.62
C SER A 437 -12.28 -12.09 -18.02
N ALA A 438 -13.16 -12.29 -18.99
CA ALA A 438 -13.02 -11.72 -20.34
C ALA A 438 -13.11 -10.19 -20.32
N ILE A 439 -14.05 -9.61 -19.57
CA ILE A 439 -14.17 -8.15 -19.41
C ILE A 439 -12.90 -7.57 -18.77
N ILE A 440 -12.36 -8.21 -17.72
CA ILE A 440 -11.12 -7.74 -17.09
C ILE A 440 -9.94 -7.88 -18.03
N PHE A 441 -9.84 -8.98 -18.74
CA PHE A 441 -8.78 -9.17 -19.73
C PHE A 441 -8.84 -8.11 -20.84
N ALA A 442 -10.02 -7.80 -21.36
CA ALA A 442 -10.22 -6.72 -22.31
C ALA A 442 -9.84 -5.35 -21.71
N ALA A 443 -10.30 -5.05 -20.49
CA ALA A 443 -9.95 -3.82 -19.79
C ALA A 443 -8.45 -3.72 -19.52
N PHE A 444 -7.80 -4.83 -19.16
CA PHE A 444 -6.35 -4.91 -18.98
C PHE A 444 -5.60 -4.63 -20.29
N ILE A 445 -5.97 -5.30 -21.39
CA ILE A 445 -5.35 -5.07 -22.72
C ILE A 445 -5.53 -3.60 -23.13
N MET A 446 -6.73 -3.06 -23.01
CA MET A 446 -7.00 -1.64 -23.29
C MET A 446 -6.13 -0.71 -22.43
N SER A 447 -6.00 -1.01 -21.15
CA SER A 447 -5.14 -0.23 -20.26
C SER A 447 -3.66 -0.31 -20.65
N VAL A 448 -3.17 -1.48 -21.03
CA VAL A 448 -1.77 -1.66 -21.44
C VAL A 448 -1.50 -0.99 -22.79
N ILE A 449 -2.36 -1.16 -23.78
CA ILE A 449 -2.13 -0.64 -25.14
C ILE A 449 -2.33 0.87 -25.22
N PHE A 450 -3.40 1.39 -24.62
CA PHE A 450 -3.80 2.80 -24.81
C PHE A 450 -3.35 3.71 -23.68
N LEU A 451 -3.28 3.24 -22.45
CA LEU A 451 -2.98 4.08 -21.31
C LEU A 451 -1.51 4.00 -20.88
N LEU A 452 -0.89 2.83 -20.91
CA LEU A 452 0.49 2.68 -20.48
C LEU A 452 1.49 3.56 -21.28
N PRO A 453 1.38 3.70 -22.59
CA PRO A 453 2.26 4.59 -23.36
C PRO A 453 2.01 6.09 -23.13
N GLN A 454 0.79 6.47 -22.72
CA GLN A 454 0.43 7.87 -22.43
C GLN A 454 0.93 8.32 -21.05
N PHE A 455 1.36 7.39 -20.21
CA PHE A 455 1.82 7.65 -18.85
C PHE A 455 3.24 7.10 -18.64
N PRO A 456 4.25 7.56 -19.41
CA PRO A 456 5.63 7.18 -19.16
C PRO A 456 6.08 7.57 -17.74
N GLU A 457 5.46 8.60 -17.17
CA GLU A 457 5.66 9.06 -15.80
C GLU A 457 4.91 8.23 -14.74
N LEU A 458 4.04 7.29 -15.13
CA LEU A 458 3.50 6.30 -14.18
C LEU A 458 4.60 5.39 -13.62
N THR A 459 5.74 5.32 -14.27
CA THR A 459 6.98 4.76 -13.72
C THR A 459 7.60 5.64 -12.65
N GLY A 460 7.30 6.95 -12.66
CA GLY A 460 7.66 7.97 -11.67
C GLY A 460 6.45 8.52 -10.94
N PHE A 461 5.43 7.68 -10.71
CA PHE A 461 4.18 8.08 -10.09
C PHE A 461 4.45 8.77 -8.77
N ASP A 462 4.14 10.05 -8.77
CA ASP A 462 4.22 10.96 -7.64
C ASP A 462 5.43 10.72 -6.73
N ARG A 463 6.55 11.33 -7.09
CA ARG A 463 7.74 11.48 -6.23
C ARG A 463 7.41 11.98 -4.80
N GLY A 464 6.11 12.19 -4.53
CA GLY A 464 5.54 12.61 -3.26
C GLY A 464 5.07 11.50 -2.32
N PHE A 465 4.90 10.26 -2.79
CA PHE A 465 4.50 9.15 -1.90
C PHE A 465 5.70 8.31 -1.50
N VAL A 466 5.85 8.05 -0.20
CA VAL A 466 6.98 7.31 0.40
C VAL A 466 7.12 5.88 -0.12
N PHE A 467 6.05 5.32 -0.67
CA PHE A 467 6.02 3.95 -1.16
C PHE A 467 6.48 3.79 -2.61
N MET A 468 6.87 4.87 -3.28
CA MET A 468 7.34 4.82 -4.66
C MET A 468 8.66 5.50 -4.85
#